data_5d8c38c8d10c4cecd723734d7964a37d
#
_entry.id   5d8c38c8d10c4cecd723734d7964a37d
#
_cell.length_a   1.000
_cell.length_b   1.000
_cell.length_c   1.000
_cell.angle_alpha   90.00
_cell.angle_beta   90.00
_cell.angle_gamma   90.00
#
_symmetry.space_group_name_H-M   'P 1'
#
loop_
_entity.id
_entity.type
_entity.pdbx_description
1 polymer ?
#
loop_
_entity_poly.entity_id
_entity_poly.type
_entity_poly.pdbx_seq_one_letter_code
_entity_poly.pdbx_strand_id
1 'polypeptide(L)'
;MSTMGNSTNIFWQESPVGKLERQKLLNQKGCVVWITGLSGSGKSTLACSLSWELHTRGKLSYILDGDNVRHGLNKDLGFKAEDRTENIRRVGEVAKLFADAGLICIASLISPYRKDRDACRAMLPDAFIEVFMNMPLALCEERDPKGLYKLARAGKIKGFTGIDDPYEPPLNCEIELNQKDGVCPTPSAMAGEVITYLEDKGYLQG
;
A
#
# COMPACT_ATOMS: atom_id res chain seq x y z
N MET A 1 16.65 11.09 10.98
CA MET A 1 17.89 10.34 11.20
C MET A 1 17.52 8.87 11.26
N SER A 2 17.92 8.08 10.26
CA SER A 2 17.70 6.64 10.24
C SER A 2 18.51 6.03 11.39
N THR A 3 17.87 5.27 12.27
CA THR A 3 18.57 4.42 13.25
C THR A 3 19.33 3.37 12.46
N MET A 4 20.62 3.62 12.23
CA MET A 4 21.52 2.59 11.74
C MET A 4 21.48 1.43 12.73
N GLY A 5 21.21 0.23 12.23
CA GLY A 5 21.35 -0.98 13.03
C GLY A 5 22.76 -1.06 13.60
N ASN A 6 22.91 -1.70 14.76
CA ASN A 6 24.17 -1.84 15.52
C ASN A 6 25.30 -2.62 14.80
N SER A 7 25.32 -2.64 13.49
CA SER A 7 26.34 -3.32 12.68
C SER A 7 27.43 -2.33 12.31
N THR A 8 28.61 -2.47 12.92
CA THR A 8 29.81 -1.63 12.68
C THR A 8 30.52 -1.95 11.37
N ASN A 9 30.08 -2.99 10.63
CA ASN A 9 30.77 -3.53 9.45
C ASN A 9 30.02 -3.27 8.13
N ILE A 10 29.01 -2.38 8.11
CA ILE A 10 28.27 -2.03 6.91
C ILE A 10 28.50 -0.55 6.57
N PHE A 11 28.79 -0.29 5.29
CA PHE A 11 28.96 1.05 4.74
C PHE A 11 27.96 1.25 3.62
N TRP A 12 27.36 2.43 3.59
CA TRP A 12 26.49 2.82 2.47
C TRP A 12 27.35 3.01 1.22
N GLN A 13 26.97 2.35 0.12
CA GLN A 13 27.62 2.52 -1.19
C GLN A 13 26.81 3.49 -2.02
N GLU A 14 27.45 4.56 -2.48
CA GLU A 14 26.83 5.51 -3.38
C GLU A 14 27.00 5.08 -4.84
N SER A 15 25.96 5.33 -5.63
CA SER A 15 25.98 5.09 -7.07
C SER A 15 26.01 6.43 -7.83
N PRO A 16 26.78 6.56 -8.92
CA PRO A 16 26.71 7.73 -9.79
C PRO A 16 25.35 7.86 -10.50
N VAL A 17 24.58 6.75 -10.58
CA VAL A 17 23.19 6.78 -11.06
C VAL A 17 22.27 6.83 -9.86
N GLY A 18 21.84 8.04 -9.50
CA GLY A 18 20.96 8.30 -8.38
C GLY A 18 19.47 8.31 -8.76
N LYS A 19 18.65 8.74 -7.80
CA LYS A 19 17.18 8.82 -7.97
C LYS A 19 16.79 9.75 -9.13
N LEU A 20 17.47 10.89 -9.26
CA LEU A 20 17.14 11.88 -10.30
C LEU A 20 17.41 11.36 -11.72
N GLU A 21 18.52 10.64 -11.92
CA GLU A 21 18.87 10.05 -13.21
C GLU A 21 17.85 9.00 -13.62
N ARG A 22 17.39 8.16 -12.67
CA ARG A 22 16.36 7.15 -12.90
C ARG A 22 15.01 7.77 -13.23
N GLN A 23 14.62 8.83 -12.51
CA GLN A 23 13.37 9.56 -12.76
C GLN A 23 13.35 10.21 -14.14
N LYS A 24 14.45 10.83 -14.57
CA LYS A 24 14.61 11.38 -15.94
C LYS A 24 14.47 10.28 -17.01
N LEU A 25 15.13 9.13 -16.79
CA LEU A 25 15.06 8.01 -17.71
C LEU A 25 13.64 7.47 -17.87
N LEU A 26 12.89 7.40 -16.76
CA LEU A 26 11.53 6.88 -16.74
C LEU A 26 10.46 7.97 -17.04
N ASN A 27 10.87 9.23 -17.15
CA ASN A 27 9.96 10.38 -17.30
C ASN A 27 8.80 10.34 -16.28
N GLN A 28 9.13 10.02 -15.02
CA GLN A 28 8.22 9.96 -13.88
C GLN A 28 8.97 10.10 -12.57
N LYS A 29 8.29 10.49 -11.49
CA LYS A 29 8.87 10.49 -10.15
C LYS A 29 8.44 9.25 -9.38
N GLY A 30 9.42 8.58 -8.79
CA GLY A 30 9.15 7.41 -7.95
C GLY A 30 8.45 7.80 -6.65
N CYS A 31 7.38 7.06 -6.34
CA CYS A 31 6.59 7.24 -5.12
C CYS A 31 5.97 5.91 -4.66
N VAL A 32 5.39 5.93 -3.47
CA VAL A 32 4.62 4.81 -2.93
C VAL A 32 3.16 5.23 -2.81
N VAL A 33 2.27 4.53 -3.50
CA VAL A 33 0.82 4.60 -3.31
C VAL A 33 0.43 3.47 -2.35
N TRP A 34 0.20 3.82 -1.10
CA TRP A 34 -0.11 2.87 -0.03
C TRP A 34 -1.60 2.74 0.18
N ILE A 35 -2.19 1.65 -0.36
CA ILE A 35 -3.63 1.40 -0.27
C ILE A 35 -3.91 0.57 0.99
N THR A 36 -4.65 1.15 1.93
CA THR A 36 -5.05 0.52 3.20
C THR A 36 -6.56 0.41 3.33
N GLY A 37 -7.04 -0.50 4.17
CA GLY A 37 -8.46 -0.72 4.43
C GLY A 37 -8.78 -2.18 4.78
N LEU A 38 -10.01 -2.46 5.15
CA LEU A 38 -10.48 -3.79 5.57
C LEU A 38 -10.33 -4.85 4.47
N SER A 39 -10.32 -6.12 4.85
CA SER A 39 -10.48 -7.22 3.90
C SER A 39 -11.79 -7.03 3.12
N GLY A 40 -11.83 -7.35 1.83
CA GLY A 40 -13.04 -7.15 1.01
C GLY A 40 -13.35 -5.70 0.63
N SER A 41 -12.55 -4.70 1.06
CA SER A 41 -12.78 -3.28 0.69
C SER A 41 -12.49 -2.95 -0.79
N GLY A 42 -11.81 -3.83 -1.53
CA GLY A 42 -11.50 -3.64 -2.95
C GLY A 42 -10.08 -3.14 -3.25
N LYS A 43 -9.16 -3.18 -2.28
CA LYS A 43 -7.76 -2.71 -2.44
C LYS A 43 -7.03 -3.31 -3.64
N SER A 44 -7.00 -4.63 -3.76
CA SER A 44 -6.31 -5.32 -4.86
C SER A 44 -6.95 -4.99 -6.22
N THR A 45 -8.27 -4.80 -6.25
CA THR A 45 -8.99 -4.38 -7.47
C THR A 45 -8.59 -2.97 -7.87
N LEU A 46 -8.53 -2.04 -6.91
CA LEU A 46 -8.02 -0.68 -7.15
C LEU A 46 -6.57 -0.70 -7.61
N ALA A 47 -5.71 -1.48 -6.95
CA ALA A 47 -4.29 -1.60 -7.31
C ALA A 47 -4.11 -2.06 -8.77
N CYS A 48 -4.87 -3.07 -9.21
CA CYS A 48 -4.85 -3.54 -10.59
C CYS A 48 -5.36 -2.48 -11.58
N SER A 49 -6.47 -1.80 -11.26
CA SER A 49 -7.03 -0.75 -12.11
C SER A 49 -6.07 0.45 -12.22
N LEU A 50 -5.47 0.87 -11.10
CA LEU A 50 -4.48 1.94 -11.08
C LEU A 50 -3.22 1.58 -11.88
N SER A 51 -2.71 0.36 -11.72
CA SER A 51 -1.55 -0.10 -12.50
C SER A 51 -1.83 -0.12 -14.00
N TRP A 52 -3.04 -0.53 -14.40
CA TRP A 52 -3.47 -0.49 -15.79
C TRP A 52 -3.52 0.94 -16.33
N GLU A 53 -4.14 1.86 -15.59
CA GLU A 53 -4.22 3.27 -15.97
C GLU A 53 -2.83 3.92 -16.10
N LEU A 54 -1.91 3.62 -15.20
CA LEU A 54 -0.52 4.07 -15.28
C LEU A 54 0.18 3.49 -16.52
N HIS A 55 -0.01 2.20 -16.79
CA HIS A 55 0.56 1.54 -17.96
C HIS A 55 0.09 2.17 -19.26
N THR A 56 -1.21 2.45 -19.41
CA THR A 56 -1.75 3.10 -20.62
C THR A 56 -1.20 4.51 -20.84
N ARG A 57 -0.71 5.16 -19.79
CA ARG A 57 -0.02 6.45 -19.82
C ARG A 57 1.50 6.33 -20.01
N GLY A 58 2.00 5.12 -20.26
CA GLY A 58 3.44 4.86 -20.40
C GLY A 58 4.22 5.02 -19.09
N LYS A 59 3.57 4.85 -17.93
CA LYS A 59 4.20 4.95 -16.62
C LYS A 59 4.48 3.57 -16.03
N LEU A 60 5.67 3.41 -15.48
CA LEU A 60 6.11 2.15 -14.88
C LEU A 60 5.67 2.07 -13.42
N SER A 61 4.82 1.11 -13.12
CA SER A 61 4.37 0.81 -11.76
C SER A 61 4.61 -0.65 -11.39
N TYR A 62 4.64 -0.93 -10.09
CA TYR A 62 4.70 -2.31 -9.58
C TYR A 62 3.78 -2.48 -8.38
N ILE A 63 3.01 -3.56 -8.36
CA ILE A 63 2.07 -3.86 -7.27
C ILE A 63 2.74 -4.79 -6.26
N LEU A 64 2.79 -4.36 -4.99
CA LEU A 64 3.09 -5.17 -3.82
C LEU A 64 1.76 -5.52 -3.13
N ASP A 65 1.14 -6.61 -3.55
CA ASP A 65 -0.11 -7.09 -2.94
C ASP A 65 0.19 -7.94 -1.69
N GLY A 66 -0.58 -7.74 -0.63
CA GLY A 66 -0.37 -8.37 0.67
C GLY A 66 -0.41 -9.89 0.64
N ASP A 67 -1.24 -10.49 -0.22
CA ASP A 67 -1.27 -11.95 -0.37
C ASP A 67 -0.06 -12.43 -1.20
N ASN A 68 0.25 -11.72 -2.29
CA ASN A 68 1.35 -12.10 -3.18
C ASN A 68 2.70 -12.11 -2.46
N VAL A 69 3.00 -11.10 -1.65
CA VAL A 69 4.28 -11.04 -0.92
C VAL A 69 4.42 -12.16 0.12
N ARG A 70 3.30 -12.72 0.59
CA ARG A 70 3.29 -13.87 1.52
C ARG A 70 3.60 -15.22 0.84
N HIS A 71 3.59 -15.29 -0.50
CA HIS A 71 4.09 -16.46 -1.22
C HIS A 71 5.62 -16.50 -1.34
N GLY A 72 6.30 -15.38 -1.11
CA GLY A 72 7.75 -15.25 -1.23
C GLY A 72 8.39 -14.50 -0.07
N LEU A 73 8.50 -13.19 -0.20
CA LEU A 73 9.19 -12.29 0.73
C LEU A 73 8.82 -12.50 2.20
N ASN A 74 7.53 -12.72 2.47
CA ASN A 74 6.95 -12.81 3.81
C ASN A 74 6.32 -14.19 4.11
N LYS A 75 6.79 -15.26 3.43
CA LYS A 75 6.28 -16.63 3.60
C LYS A 75 6.47 -17.21 4.99
N ASP A 76 7.41 -16.66 5.75
CA ASP A 76 7.74 -17.03 7.12
C ASP A 76 6.86 -16.36 8.17
N LEU A 77 6.02 -15.37 7.77
CA LEU A 77 5.18 -14.60 8.67
C LEU A 77 3.74 -15.11 8.72
N GLY A 78 3.21 -15.23 9.94
CA GLY A 78 1.80 -15.54 10.21
C GLY A 78 0.91 -14.28 10.27
N PHE A 79 -0.14 -14.36 11.11
CA PHE A 79 -1.13 -13.28 11.28
C PHE A 79 -1.22 -12.75 12.72
N LYS A 80 -0.26 -13.10 13.59
CA LYS A 80 -0.11 -12.47 14.90
C LYS A 80 0.26 -11.00 14.75
N ALA A 81 0.05 -10.20 15.78
CA ALA A 81 0.31 -8.76 15.73
C ALA A 81 1.76 -8.45 15.34
N GLU A 82 2.72 -9.19 15.89
CA GLU A 82 4.15 -9.03 15.58
C GLU A 82 4.46 -9.34 14.11
N ASP A 83 3.89 -10.44 13.59
CA ASP A 83 4.06 -10.85 12.19
C ASP A 83 3.46 -9.81 11.23
N ARG A 84 2.32 -9.21 11.61
CA ARG A 84 1.70 -8.14 10.81
C ARG A 84 2.59 -6.90 10.78
N THR A 85 3.11 -6.46 11.92
CA THR A 85 4.03 -5.33 12.01
C THR A 85 5.29 -5.58 11.16
N GLU A 86 5.89 -6.77 11.26
CA GLU A 86 7.07 -7.14 10.47
C GLU A 86 6.73 -7.24 8.97
N ASN A 87 5.56 -7.77 8.62
CA ASN A 87 5.09 -7.78 7.24
C ASN A 87 5.03 -6.35 6.64
N ILE A 88 4.46 -5.40 7.38
CA ILE A 88 4.37 -4.00 6.93
C ILE A 88 5.77 -3.38 6.83
N ARG A 89 6.65 -3.61 7.80
CA ARG A 89 8.03 -3.13 7.77
C ARG A 89 8.76 -3.61 6.51
N ARG A 90 8.73 -4.93 6.22
CA ARG A 90 9.39 -5.49 5.03
C ARG A 90 8.84 -4.93 3.73
N VAL A 91 7.51 -4.82 3.61
CA VAL A 91 6.88 -4.22 2.43
C VAL A 91 7.26 -2.74 2.29
N GLY A 92 7.31 -1.99 3.39
CA GLY A 92 7.73 -0.60 3.41
C GLY A 92 9.16 -0.40 2.88
N GLU A 93 10.11 -1.25 3.32
CA GLU A 93 11.50 -1.21 2.83
C GLU A 93 11.58 -1.53 1.32
N VAL A 94 10.86 -2.55 0.86
CA VAL A 94 10.84 -2.89 -0.58
C VAL A 94 10.18 -1.78 -1.39
N ALA A 95 9.06 -1.22 -0.92
CA ALA A 95 8.38 -0.11 -1.58
C ALA A 95 9.29 1.12 -1.72
N LYS A 96 10.09 1.42 -0.68
CA LYS A 96 11.10 2.48 -0.70
C LYS A 96 12.15 2.24 -1.80
N LEU A 97 12.64 1.01 -1.95
CA LEU A 97 13.60 0.67 -3.01
C LEU A 97 13.00 0.87 -4.41
N PHE A 98 11.74 0.48 -4.61
CA PHE A 98 11.05 0.74 -5.89
C PHE A 98 10.87 2.23 -6.16
N ALA A 99 10.48 3.01 -5.16
CA ALA A 99 10.36 4.46 -5.30
C ALA A 99 11.71 5.14 -5.58
N ASP A 100 12.79 4.68 -4.94
CA ASP A 100 14.16 5.15 -5.23
C ASP A 100 14.59 4.77 -6.66
N ALA A 101 14.18 3.60 -7.15
CA ALA A 101 14.40 3.18 -8.52
C ALA A 101 13.60 4.00 -9.57
N GLY A 102 12.73 4.93 -9.13
CA GLY A 102 11.91 5.77 -9.99
C GLY A 102 10.54 5.17 -10.34
N LEU A 103 10.15 4.04 -9.74
CA LEU A 103 8.87 3.40 -10.00
C LEU A 103 7.75 3.98 -9.12
N ILE A 104 6.53 3.89 -9.62
CA ILE A 104 5.33 4.10 -8.81
C ILE A 104 4.98 2.76 -8.17
N CYS A 105 5.34 2.60 -6.89
CA CYS A 105 5.07 1.38 -6.14
C CYS A 105 3.67 1.43 -5.54
N ILE A 106 2.81 0.49 -5.90
CA ILE A 106 1.44 0.36 -5.39
C ILE A 106 1.43 -0.73 -4.33
N ALA A 107 1.45 -0.35 -3.04
CA ALA A 107 1.38 -1.28 -1.93
C ALA A 107 -0.08 -1.48 -1.50
N SER A 108 -0.62 -2.69 -1.65
CA SER A 108 -2.02 -3.04 -1.39
C SER A 108 -2.12 -4.01 -0.23
N LEU A 109 -2.36 -3.50 1.00
CA LEU A 109 -2.39 -4.28 2.23
C LEU A 109 -3.49 -3.79 3.18
N ILE A 110 -3.95 -4.65 4.09
CA ILE A 110 -4.84 -4.20 5.18
C ILE A 110 -4.11 -3.16 6.03
N SER A 111 -2.86 -3.45 6.45
CA SER A 111 -2.03 -2.56 7.29
C SER A 111 -2.83 -1.90 8.42
N PRO A 112 -3.34 -2.70 9.40
CA PRO A 112 -4.37 -2.24 10.32
C PRO A 112 -3.89 -1.22 11.33
N TYR A 113 -2.61 -1.23 11.68
CA TYR A 113 -2.07 -0.38 12.74
C TYR A 113 -1.49 0.91 12.17
N ARG A 114 -1.96 2.05 12.69
CA ARG A 114 -1.50 3.38 12.25
C ARG A 114 -0.01 3.56 12.43
N LYS A 115 0.54 3.14 13.56
CA LYS A 115 1.97 3.23 13.86
C LYS A 115 2.85 2.59 12.78
N ASP A 116 2.40 1.48 12.19
CA ASP A 116 3.17 0.76 11.17
C ASP A 116 3.14 1.51 9.83
N ARG A 117 1.99 2.10 9.46
CA ARG A 117 1.86 2.96 8.27
C ARG A 117 2.66 4.25 8.43
N ASP A 118 2.60 4.87 9.62
CA ASP A 118 3.38 6.09 9.93
C ASP A 118 4.89 5.82 9.87
N ALA A 119 5.35 4.64 10.30
CA ALA A 119 6.74 4.23 10.16
C ALA A 119 7.15 4.10 8.68
N CYS A 120 6.29 3.54 7.82
CA CYS A 120 6.53 3.49 6.37
C CYS A 120 6.54 4.89 5.75
N ARG A 121 5.61 5.77 6.13
CA ARG A 121 5.58 7.18 5.71
C ARG A 121 6.86 7.90 6.08
N ALA A 122 7.38 7.69 7.28
CA ALA A 122 8.61 8.32 7.75
C ALA A 122 9.85 7.96 6.92
N MET A 123 9.84 6.80 6.21
CA MET A 123 10.93 6.43 5.29
C MET A 123 10.92 7.25 3.98
N LEU A 124 9.76 7.82 3.61
CA LEU A 124 9.51 8.49 2.34
C LEU A 124 8.59 9.71 2.53
N PRO A 125 8.96 10.70 3.35
CA PRO A 125 8.05 11.76 3.78
C PRO A 125 7.43 12.56 2.62
N ASP A 126 8.17 12.74 1.52
CA ASP A 126 7.75 13.52 0.35
C ASP A 126 7.20 12.66 -0.80
N ALA A 127 7.16 11.34 -0.63
CA ALA A 127 6.81 10.41 -1.72
C ALA A 127 5.92 9.24 -1.26
N PHE A 128 5.24 9.40 -0.13
CA PHE A 128 4.28 8.44 0.41
C PHE A 128 2.87 9.00 0.28
N ILE A 129 2.03 8.32 -0.49
CA ILE A 129 0.62 8.68 -0.74
C ILE A 129 -0.25 7.60 -0.13
N GLU A 130 -0.94 7.91 0.97
CA GLU A 130 -1.84 6.99 1.63
C GLU A 130 -3.23 7.09 1.02
N VAL A 131 -3.73 5.96 0.52
CA VAL A 131 -5.08 5.82 -0.04
C VAL A 131 -5.91 4.95 0.90
N PHE A 132 -6.87 5.54 1.55
CA PHE A 132 -7.75 4.84 2.48
C PHE A 132 -9.03 4.37 1.78
N MET A 133 -9.20 3.06 1.70
CA MET A 133 -10.45 2.41 1.25
C MET A 133 -11.45 2.37 2.41
N ASN A 134 -12.13 3.49 2.67
CA ASN A 134 -13.09 3.64 3.76
C ASN A 134 -14.45 3.02 3.38
N MET A 135 -14.47 1.69 3.28
CA MET A 135 -15.69 0.93 2.99
C MET A 135 -16.31 0.41 4.30
N PRO A 136 -17.65 0.50 4.45
CA PRO A 136 -18.34 -0.05 5.61
C PRO A 136 -18.02 -1.53 5.83
N LEU A 137 -17.85 -1.93 7.10
CA LEU A 137 -17.59 -3.33 7.46
C LEU A 137 -18.68 -4.26 6.90
N ALA A 138 -19.95 -3.87 7.00
CA ALA A 138 -21.06 -4.65 6.47
C ALA A 138 -20.91 -4.97 4.97
N LEU A 139 -20.48 -4.00 4.16
CA LEU A 139 -20.21 -4.21 2.75
C LEU A 139 -19.03 -5.16 2.52
N CYS A 140 -17.98 -5.03 3.34
CA CYS A 140 -16.82 -5.91 3.25
C CYS A 140 -17.16 -7.36 3.63
N GLU A 141 -18.00 -7.54 4.64
CA GLU A 141 -18.54 -8.86 5.05
C GLU A 141 -19.47 -9.47 3.98
N GLU A 142 -20.34 -8.65 3.38
CA GLU A 142 -21.23 -9.12 2.29
C GLU A 142 -20.40 -9.62 1.09
N ARG A 143 -19.36 -8.89 0.72
CA ARG A 143 -18.47 -9.29 -0.39
C ARG A 143 -17.69 -10.56 -0.10
N ASP A 144 -17.10 -10.66 1.07
CA ASP A 144 -16.28 -11.76 1.60
C ASP A 144 -15.66 -12.70 0.53
N PRO A 145 -14.88 -12.18 -0.43
CA PRO A 145 -14.45 -12.93 -1.62
C PRO A 145 -13.59 -14.16 -1.29
N LYS A 146 -13.04 -14.22 -0.08
CA LYS A 146 -12.19 -15.31 0.41
C LYS A 146 -12.89 -16.18 1.47
N GLY A 147 -14.12 -15.86 1.85
CA GLY A 147 -14.86 -16.55 2.93
C GLY A 147 -14.29 -16.34 4.34
N LEU A 148 -13.37 -15.38 4.51
CA LEU A 148 -12.64 -15.17 5.76
C LEU A 148 -13.52 -14.55 6.86
N TYR A 149 -14.46 -13.68 6.52
CA TYR A 149 -15.43 -13.13 7.48
C TYR A 149 -16.34 -14.22 8.04
N LYS A 150 -16.83 -15.11 7.20
CA LYS A 150 -17.62 -16.27 7.65
C LYS A 150 -16.85 -17.14 8.62
N LEU A 151 -15.56 -17.38 8.37
CA LEU A 151 -14.69 -18.15 9.26
C LEU A 151 -14.41 -17.42 10.57
N ALA A 152 -14.18 -16.11 10.53
CA ALA A 152 -13.96 -15.28 11.72
C ALA A 152 -15.22 -15.24 12.60
N ARG A 153 -16.39 -14.97 12.02
CA ARG A 153 -17.68 -14.97 12.73
C ARG A 153 -18.02 -16.35 13.35
N ALA A 154 -17.61 -17.43 12.70
CA ALA A 154 -17.74 -18.78 13.23
C ALA A 154 -16.68 -19.16 14.28
N GLY A 155 -15.78 -18.21 14.66
CA GLY A 155 -14.70 -18.45 15.63
C GLY A 155 -13.59 -19.38 15.15
N LYS A 156 -13.55 -19.69 13.85
CA LYS A 156 -12.54 -20.58 13.23
C LYS A 156 -11.22 -19.84 12.92
N ILE A 157 -11.27 -18.54 12.80
CA ILE A 157 -10.11 -17.65 12.67
C ILE A 157 -10.18 -16.65 13.81
N LYS A 158 -9.06 -16.46 14.53
CA LYS A 158 -8.92 -15.46 15.58
C LYS A 158 -8.00 -14.33 15.13
N GLY A 159 -8.14 -13.13 15.73
CA GLY A 159 -7.35 -11.96 15.39
C GLY A 159 -7.65 -11.44 13.97
N PHE A 160 -8.91 -11.54 13.52
CA PHE A 160 -9.29 -11.06 12.20
C PHE A 160 -9.64 -9.57 12.24
N THR A 161 -8.93 -8.77 11.45
CA THR A 161 -9.10 -7.31 11.41
C THR A 161 -10.54 -6.91 11.07
N GLY A 162 -11.13 -6.08 11.92
CA GLY A 162 -12.50 -5.61 11.80
C GLY A 162 -13.54 -6.48 12.52
N ILE A 163 -13.16 -7.64 13.05
CA ILE A 163 -14.05 -8.53 13.83
C ILE A 163 -13.57 -8.60 15.29
N ASP A 164 -12.44 -9.22 15.56
CA ASP A 164 -11.86 -9.39 16.89
C ASP A 164 -10.45 -8.75 17.02
N ASP A 165 -9.96 -8.11 15.96
CA ASP A 165 -8.75 -7.29 15.96
C ASP A 165 -9.08 -5.92 15.34
N PRO A 166 -8.59 -4.79 15.90
CA PRO A 166 -8.96 -3.48 15.42
C PRO A 166 -8.32 -3.13 14.07
N TYR A 167 -9.02 -2.29 13.32
CA TYR A 167 -8.46 -1.50 12.23
C TYR A 167 -8.43 -0.02 12.67
N GLU A 168 -7.26 0.59 12.62
CA GLU A 168 -7.06 1.99 12.98
C GLU A 168 -7.08 2.85 11.70
N PRO A 169 -8.18 3.58 11.40
CA PRO A 169 -8.24 4.45 10.23
C PRO A 169 -7.11 5.49 10.23
N PRO A 170 -6.61 5.89 9.05
CA PRO A 170 -5.70 7.03 8.96
C PRO A 170 -6.31 8.30 9.55
N LEU A 171 -5.49 9.16 10.15
CA LEU A 171 -5.93 10.48 10.63
C LEU A 171 -5.86 11.53 9.51
N ASN A 172 -4.84 11.42 8.66
CA ASN A 172 -4.55 12.35 7.58
C ASN A 172 -4.00 11.56 6.38
N CYS A 173 -4.88 10.97 5.57
CA CYS A 173 -4.49 10.36 4.31
C CYS A 173 -4.60 11.38 3.15
N GLU A 174 -3.87 11.15 2.09
CA GLU A 174 -3.91 11.98 0.89
C GLU A 174 -5.19 11.77 0.10
N ILE A 175 -5.72 10.54 0.12
CA ILE A 175 -6.93 10.17 -0.62
C ILE A 175 -7.79 9.25 0.23
N GLU A 176 -9.07 9.60 0.37
CA GLU A 176 -10.07 8.78 1.03
C GLU A 176 -11.17 8.38 0.05
N LEU A 177 -11.34 7.10 -0.17
CA LEU A 177 -12.32 6.53 -1.10
C LEU A 177 -13.49 5.93 -0.32
N ASN A 178 -14.65 6.55 -0.46
CA ASN A 178 -15.88 6.23 0.26
C ASN A 178 -16.99 5.76 -0.69
N GLN A 179 -18.02 5.12 -0.13
CA GLN A 179 -19.32 5.06 -0.80
C GLN A 179 -19.93 6.47 -0.91
N LYS A 180 -20.54 6.77 -2.05
CA LYS A 180 -21.34 7.98 -2.27
C LYS A 180 -22.81 7.55 -2.39
N ASP A 181 -23.66 8.03 -1.51
CA ASP A 181 -25.10 7.69 -1.47
C ASP A 181 -25.37 6.17 -1.43
N GLY A 182 -24.56 5.41 -0.70
CA GLY A 182 -24.66 3.95 -0.61
C GLY A 182 -24.12 3.18 -1.82
N VAL A 183 -23.63 3.89 -2.85
CA VAL A 183 -23.06 3.29 -4.06
C VAL A 183 -21.51 3.29 -3.97
N CYS A 184 -20.93 2.14 -4.19
CA CYS A 184 -19.46 2.03 -4.26
C CYS A 184 -18.99 2.54 -5.63
N PRO A 185 -18.00 3.45 -5.69
CA PRO A 185 -17.42 3.88 -6.95
C PRO A 185 -16.81 2.70 -7.72
N THR A 186 -16.81 2.78 -9.05
CA THR A 186 -16.17 1.76 -9.88
C THR A 186 -14.66 1.76 -9.67
N PRO A 187 -13.97 0.62 -9.88
CA PRO A 187 -12.51 0.57 -9.78
C PRO A 187 -11.80 1.60 -10.67
N SER A 188 -12.32 1.84 -11.87
CA SER A 188 -11.78 2.86 -12.79
C SER A 188 -11.98 4.28 -12.25
N ALA A 189 -13.15 4.60 -11.68
CA ALA A 189 -13.38 5.92 -11.07
C ALA A 189 -12.43 6.15 -9.88
N MET A 190 -12.24 5.16 -9.01
CA MET A 190 -11.32 5.24 -7.89
C MET A 190 -9.86 5.40 -8.36
N ALA A 191 -9.46 4.64 -9.39
CA ALA A 191 -8.13 4.78 -9.99
C ALA A 191 -7.94 6.17 -10.60
N GLY A 192 -8.98 6.73 -11.24
CA GLY A 192 -8.98 8.08 -11.78
C GLY A 192 -8.72 9.15 -10.71
N GLU A 193 -9.32 9.02 -9.52
CA GLU A 193 -9.05 9.94 -8.39
C GLU A 193 -7.56 9.89 -7.97
N VAL A 194 -6.98 8.69 -7.90
CA VAL A 194 -5.54 8.53 -7.58
C VAL A 194 -4.66 9.11 -8.69
N ILE A 195 -4.98 8.85 -9.96
CA ILE A 195 -4.25 9.39 -11.11
C ILE A 195 -4.26 10.92 -11.09
N THR A 196 -5.42 11.55 -10.89
CA THR A 196 -5.53 13.00 -10.78
C THR A 196 -4.62 13.56 -9.70
N TYR A 197 -4.60 12.93 -8.51
CA TYR A 197 -3.70 13.32 -7.45
C TYR A 197 -2.22 13.22 -7.87
N LEU A 198 -1.83 12.12 -8.51
CA LEU A 198 -0.46 11.92 -8.97
C LEU A 198 -0.05 12.93 -10.04
N GLU A 199 -0.97 13.30 -10.95
CA GLU A 199 -0.77 14.35 -11.97
C GLU A 199 -0.59 15.72 -11.31
N ASP A 200 -1.50 16.10 -10.41
CA ASP A 200 -1.48 17.40 -9.71
C ASP A 200 -0.20 17.60 -8.89
N LYS A 201 0.32 16.51 -8.31
CA LYS A 201 1.59 16.52 -7.55
C LYS A 201 2.83 16.37 -8.44
N GLY A 202 2.66 16.22 -9.75
CA GLY A 202 3.74 16.11 -10.71
C GLY A 202 4.55 14.79 -10.63
N TYR A 203 3.93 13.70 -10.15
CA TYR A 203 4.58 12.37 -10.13
C TYR A 203 4.64 11.74 -11.52
N LEU A 204 3.72 12.10 -12.42
CA LEU A 204 3.65 11.55 -13.78
C LEU A 204 4.50 12.34 -14.78
N GLN A 205 5.35 13.26 -14.30
CA GLN A 205 6.28 14.06 -15.11
C GLN A 205 7.67 13.94 -14.49
N GLY A 206 8.66 13.64 -15.31
CA GLY A 206 10.06 13.49 -14.93
C GLY A 206 10.92 14.72 -15.23
#